data_6ea34e6825f5813c4da6ec2797e928c7
#
_entry.id   6ea34e6825f5813c4da6ec2797e928c7
#
_cell.length_a   1.000
_cell.length_b   1.000
_cell.length_c   1.000
_cell.angle_alpha   90.00
_cell.angle_beta   90.00
_cell.angle_gamma   90.00
#
_symmetry.space_group_name_H-M   'P 1'
#
loop_
_entity.id
_entity.type
_entity.pdbx_description
1 polymer ?
#
loop_
_entity_poly.entity_id
_entity_poly.type
_entity_poly.pdbx_seq_one_letter_code
_entity_poly.pdbx_strand_id
1 'polypeptide(L)'
;RQVGKTAYKLYNASFSNIDTTRVILEEHGRYVDDLRALLPSRNGDIGTIIKETVDKIIKGNAMIPFNFKPLDEFSGGMTRGEITVLGGRPGHGKTTLVVNLIRKLVEDGKRVLLFNREMSNTEMMRKVIVMESKDITYDDVRKNVIPKKVEEKLLNGVSSTVSDKYANLVMYEDIRSLEESLGEITKFKPDVIIDDYIQLISVGSASLERRFQLEKIMNDYKWICKKENCSAILVSQLNREIERRFDPKPKLSDFAESGVIEQCAESALFVYYPYQYDDEKFSPYSISVIAAKSRYGLTGESTLGFNGNKCRFYNTESKALLESKK
;
A
#
# COMPACT_ATOMS: atom_id res chain seq x y z
N ARG A 1 -19.98 36.04 -9.34
CA ARG A 1 -19.09 36.88 -10.21
C ARG A 1 -17.77 36.16 -10.53
N GLN A 2 -17.14 35.51 -9.59
CA GLN A 2 -15.83 34.83 -9.76
C GLN A 2 -15.96 33.53 -10.59
N VAL A 3 -17.01 32.72 -10.35
CA VAL A 3 -17.32 31.51 -11.12
C VAL A 3 -17.53 31.86 -12.64
N GLY A 4 -18.21 32.94 -12.93
CA GLY A 4 -18.39 33.41 -14.31
C GLY A 4 -17.08 33.83 -14.98
N LYS A 5 -16.16 34.47 -14.24
CA LYS A 5 -14.83 34.83 -14.76
C LYS A 5 -13.97 33.59 -15.04
N THR A 6 -14.06 32.57 -14.21
CA THR A 6 -13.32 31.33 -14.40
C THR A 6 -13.89 30.51 -15.56
N ALA A 7 -15.22 30.43 -15.68
CA ALA A 7 -15.87 29.78 -16.82
C ALA A 7 -15.50 30.48 -18.16
N TYR A 8 -15.42 31.81 -18.18
CA TYR A 8 -15.00 32.59 -19.35
C TYR A 8 -13.51 32.34 -19.69
N LYS A 9 -12.64 32.25 -18.68
CA LYS A 9 -11.22 31.87 -18.86
C LYS A 9 -11.08 30.46 -19.43
N LEU A 10 -11.82 29.46 -18.88
CA LEU A 10 -11.85 28.09 -19.38
C LEU A 10 -12.35 28.00 -20.82
N TYR A 11 -13.41 28.76 -21.17
CA TYR A 11 -13.93 28.84 -22.54
C TYR A 11 -12.87 29.37 -23.50
N ASN A 12 -12.20 30.46 -23.16
CA ASN A 12 -11.14 31.01 -24.01
C ASN A 12 -9.88 30.14 -24.07
N ALA A 13 -9.55 29.41 -23.01
CA ALA A 13 -8.40 28.50 -22.96
C ALA A 13 -8.64 27.23 -23.79
N SER A 14 -9.90 26.80 -23.99
CA SER A 14 -10.21 25.63 -24.83
C SER A 14 -9.84 25.87 -26.31
N PHE A 15 -9.57 27.10 -26.70
CA PHE A 15 -9.07 27.49 -28.02
C PHE A 15 -7.55 27.76 -28.05
N SER A 16 -6.87 27.68 -26.95
CA SER A 16 -5.43 27.89 -26.80
C SER A 16 -4.75 26.64 -26.19
N ASN A 17 -3.45 26.56 -26.33
CA ASN A 17 -2.57 25.44 -26.02
C ASN A 17 -2.94 24.66 -24.76
N ILE A 18 -2.77 23.31 -24.78
CA ILE A 18 -3.08 22.33 -23.72
C ILE A 18 -2.52 22.73 -22.35
N ASP A 19 -1.33 23.33 -22.31
CA ASP A 19 -0.68 23.74 -21.04
C ASP A 19 -1.47 24.86 -20.32
N THR A 20 -2.08 25.78 -21.07
CA THR A 20 -2.91 26.86 -20.50
C THR A 20 -4.20 26.30 -19.91
N THR A 21 -4.78 25.29 -20.52
CA THR A 21 -6.01 24.62 -20.05
C THR A 21 -5.74 23.87 -18.74
N ARG A 22 -4.58 23.22 -18.62
CA ARG A 22 -4.15 22.53 -17.39
C ARG A 22 -4.02 23.49 -16.21
N VAL A 23 -3.33 24.60 -16.39
CA VAL A 23 -3.15 25.63 -15.33
C VAL A 23 -4.51 26.18 -14.87
N ILE A 24 -5.44 26.44 -15.80
CA ILE A 24 -6.77 26.95 -15.46
C ILE A 24 -7.60 25.91 -14.73
N LEU A 25 -7.50 24.63 -15.08
CA LEU A 25 -8.18 23.54 -14.36
C LEU A 25 -7.64 23.39 -12.95
N GLU A 26 -6.34 23.53 -12.75
CA GLU A 26 -5.71 23.50 -11.42
C GLU A 26 -6.13 24.69 -10.55
N GLU A 27 -6.16 25.90 -11.10
CA GLU A 27 -6.68 27.09 -10.41
C GLU A 27 -8.17 26.95 -10.07
N HIS A 28 -8.96 26.36 -10.99
CA HIS A 28 -10.38 26.11 -10.74
C HIS A 28 -10.59 25.05 -9.66
N GLY A 29 -9.77 24.00 -9.64
CA GLY A 29 -9.78 22.97 -8.60
C GLY A 29 -9.55 23.57 -7.21
N ARG A 30 -8.49 24.39 -7.05
CA ARG A 30 -8.21 25.10 -5.80
C ARG A 30 -9.37 26.01 -5.39
N TYR A 31 -9.96 26.75 -6.32
CA TYR A 31 -11.09 27.63 -6.03
C TYR A 31 -12.34 26.86 -5.58
N VAL A 32 -12.62 25.71 -6.19
CA VAL A 32 -13.72 24.82 -5.76
C VAL A 32 -13.46 24.25 -4.36
N ASP A 33 -12.22 23.89 -4.05
CA ASP A 33 -11.85 23.40 -2.73
C ASP A 33 -11.93 24.51 -1.66
N ASP A 34 -11.52 25.73 -1.97
CA ASP A 34 -11.70 26.91 -1.13
C ASP A 34 -13.18 27.20 -0.87
N LEU A 35 -14.04 27.10 -1.89
CA LEU A 35 -15.49 27.23 -1.72
C LEU A 35 -16.09 26.12 -0.86
N ARG A 36 -15.60 24.88 -1.01
CA ARG A 36 -16.01 23.74 -0.16
C ARG A 36 -15.58 23.93 1.30
N ALA A 37 -14.39 24.52 1.52
CA ALA A 37 -13.90 24.85 2.86
C ALA A 37 -14.77 25.92 3.58
N LEU A 38 -15.45 26.78 2.81
CA LEU A 38 -16.38 27.79 3.34
C LEU A 38 -17.79 27.22 3.65
N LEU A 39 -18.11 26.02 3.14
CA LEU A 39 -19.37 25.37 3.47
C LEU A 39 -19.27 24.79 4.88
N PRO A 40 -20.30 24.98 5.73
CA PRO A 40 -20.29 24.39 7.05
C PRO A 40 -20.13 22.86 6.93
N SER A 41 -19.13 22.32 7.62
CA SER A 41 -18.90 20.88 7.62
C SER A 41 -20.16 20.20 8.21
N ARG A 42 -20.73 19.25 7.50
CA ARG A 42 -21.90 18.48 7.96
C ARG A 42 -21.64 17.66 9.23
N ASN A 43 -20.40 17.62 9.70
CA ASN A 43 -19.92 16.73 10.76
C ASN A 43 -19.77 17.41 12.14
N GLY A 44 -20.42 18.55 12.38
CA GLY A 44 -20.30 19.25 13.66
C GLY A 44 -21.34 18.87 14.72
N ASP A 45 -22.42 18.18 14.36
CA ASP A 45 -23.45 17.78 15.31
C ASP A 45 -23.07 16.51 16.08
N ILE A 46 -22.83 16.63 17.37
CA ILE A 46 -22.44 15.53 18.26
C ILE A 46 -23.48 14.39 18.25
N GLY A 47 -24.76 14.67 18.14
CA GLY A 47 -25.82 13.66 18.09
C GLY A 47 -25.66 12.75 16.83
N THR A 48 -25.36 13.34 15.70
CA THR A 48 -25.09 12.62 14.47
C THR A 48 -23.78 11.80 14.57
N ILE A 49 -22.72 12.39 15.14
CA ILE A 49 -21.45 11.70 15.35
C ILE A 49 -21.62 10.47 16.26
N ILE A 50 -22.37 10.60 17.36
CA ILE A 50 -22.63 9.47 18.27
C ILE A 50 -23.39 8.36 17.56
N LYS A 51 -24.45 8.67 16.80
CA LYS A 51 -25.22 7.65 16.05
C LYS A 51 -24.37 6.92 15.05
N GLU A 52 -23.58 7.65 14.24
CA GLU A 52 -22.67 7.06 13.27
C GLU A 52 -21.57 6.19 13.93
N THR A 53 -21.08 6.64 15.11
CA THR A 53 -20.07 5.91 15.87
C THR A 53 -20.63 4.61 16.44
N VAL A 54 -21.83 4.65 17.04
CA VAL A 54 -22.52 3.46 17.55
C VAL A 54 -22.80 2.47 16.42
N ASP A 55 -23.26 2.95 15.27
CA ASP A 55 -23.49 2.13 14.08
C ASP A 55 -22.21 1.43 13.61
N LYS A 56 -21.08 2.14 13.57
CA LYS A 56 -19.77 1.57 13.22
C LYS A 56 -19.27 0.54 14.24
N ILE A 57 -19.52 0.77 15.54
CA ILE A 57 -19.18 -0.19 16.60
C ILE A 57 -19.99 -1.47 16.46
N ILE A 58 -21.31 -1.35 16.27
CA ILE A 58 -22.22 -2.49 16.16
C ILE A 58 -21.96 -3.30 14.89
N LYS A 59 -21.71 -2.64 13.76
CA LYS A 59 -21.45 -3.30 12.46
C LYS A 59 -20.05 -3.87 12.34
N GLY A 60 -19.15 -3.65 13.30
CA GLY A 60 -17.78 -4.18 13.28
C GLY A 60 -16.89 -3.65 12.13
N ASN A 61 -17.25 -2.54 11.49
CA ASN A 61 -16.60 -2.01 10.29
C ASN A 61 -15.35 -1.15 10.57
N ALA A 62 -14.80 -1.18 11.78
CA ALA A 62 -13.72 -0.28 12.14
C ALA A 62 -12.37 -0.67 11.52
N MET A 63 -12.11 -1.97 11.35
CA MET A 63 -10.79 -2.47 10.93
C MET A 63 -10.88 -3.40 9.70
N ILE A 64 -9.87 -3.29 8.86
CA ILE A 64 -9.65 -4.19 7.72
C ILE A 64 -8.52 -5.14 8.12
N PRO A 65 -8.74 -6.46 8.23
CA PRO A 65 -7.71 -7.39 8.65
C PRO A 65 -6.62 -7.52 7.58
N PHE A 66 -5.39 -7.80 8.01
CA PHE A 66 -4.31 -8.22 7.11
C PHE A 66 -4.54 -9.64 6.58
N ASN A 67 -5.43 -10.40 7.23
CA ASN A 67 -5.73 -11.80 6.95
C ASN A 67 -4.52 -12.74 7.14
N PHE A 68 -3.61 -12.34 8.01
CA PHE A 68 -2.61 -13.19 8.61
C PHE A 68 -2.90 -13.31 10.11
N LYS A 69 -3.50 -14.43 10.50
CA LYS A 69 -3.98 -14.65 11.87
C LYS A 69 -2.94 -14.25 12.94
N PRO A 70 -1.65 -14.66 12.85
CA PRO A 70 -0.67 -14.26 13.84
C PRO A 70 -0.37 -12.75 13.87
N LEU A 71 -0.58 -12.02 12.79
CA LEU A 71 -0.41 -10.57 12.71
C LEU A 71 -1.65 -9.84 13.21
N ASP A 72 -2.85 -10.30 12.82
CA ASP A 72 -4.11 -9.68 13.19
C ASP A 72 -4.44 -9.83 14.68
N GLU A 73 -4.00 -10.93 15.32
CA GLU A 73 -4.26 -11.19 16.75
C GLU A 73 -3.66 -10.12 17.67
N PHE A 74 -2.56 -9.48 17.30
CA PHE A 74 -1.98 -8.42 18.12
C PHE A 74 -2.12 -7.02 17.51
N SER A 75 -2.04 -6.87 16.18
CA SER A 75 -2.15 -5.56 15.52
C SER A 75 -3.59 -5.09 15.34
N GLY A 76 -4.54 -6.02 15.27
CA GLY A 76 -5.96 -5.76 15.03
C GLY A 76 -6.30 -5.46 13.58
N GLY A 77 -5.31 -5.31 12.68
CA GLY A 77 -5.53 -4.93 11.27
C GLY A 77 -5.34 -3.44 10.99
N MET A 78 -5.87 -2.96 9.86
CA MET A 78 -5.80 -1.58 9.38
C MET A 78 -7.07 -0.83 9.71
N THR A 79 -6.96 0.39 10.24
CA THR A 79 -8.11 1.25 10.53
C THR A 79 -8.45 2.12 9.34
N ARG A 80 -9.74 2.25 9.01
CA ARG A 80 -10.19 3.21 8.00
C ARG A 80 -9.92 4.65 8.45
N GLY A 81 -9.48 5.49 7.52
CA GLY A 81 -9.07 6.87 7.80
C GLY A 81 -7.65 7.01 8.33
N GLU A 82 -6.86 5.93 8.34
CA GLU A 82 -5.52 5.90 8.89
C GLU A 82 -4.49 5.33 7.91
N ILE A 83 -3.22 5.60 8.19
CA ILE A 83 -2.09 5.11 7.43
C ILE A 83 -1.25 4.13 8.24
N THR A 84 -0.86 3.04 7.60
CA THR A 84 0.12 2.06 8.09
C THR A 84 1.37 2.16 7.24
N VAL A 85 2.53 2.38 7.85
CA VAL A 85 3.81 2.35 7.13
C VAL A 85 4.42 0.96 7.23
N LEU A 86 4.81 0.40 6.07
CA LEU A 86 5.46 -0.91 5.95
C LEU A 86 6.93 -0.73 5.59
N GLY A 87 7.81 -0.97 6.54
CA GLY A 87 9.26 -0.87 6.37
C GLY A 87 9.96 -2.22 6.16
N GLY A 88 11.15 -2.17 5.60
CA GLY A 88 12.04 -3.32 5.48
C GLY A 88 13.20 -3.05 4.54
N ARG A 89 14.31 -3.79 4.69
CA ARG A 89 15.45 -3.70 3.80
C ARG A 89 15.14 -4.31 2.42
N PRO A 90 15.88 -3.95 1.36
CA PRO A 90 15.82 -4.66 0.09
C PRO A 90 16.01 -6.17 0.29
N GLY A 91 15.26 -6.99 -0.45
CA GLY A 91 15.33 -8.44 -0.32
C GLY A 91 14.57 -9.06 0.85
N HIS A 92 14.13 -8.30 1.84
CA HIS A 92 13.38 -8.81 3.00
C HIS A 92 11.91 -9.17 2.72
N GLY A 93 11.47 -9.14 1.46
CA GLY A 93 10.14 -9.64 1.10
C GLY A 93 9.00 -8.62 1.24
N LYS A 94 9.26 -7.31 1.35
CA LYS A 94 8.22 -6.25 1.41
C LYS A 94 7.20 -6.38 0.29
N THR A 95 7.65 -6.30 -0.95
CA THR A 95 6.77 -6.40 -2.14
C THR A 95 6.07 -7.76 -2.21
N THR A 96 6.72 -8.83 -1.76
CA THR A 96 6.07 -10.15 -1.66
C THR A 96 4.96 -10.13 -0.60
N LEU A 97 5.16 -9.49 0.55
CA LEU A 97 4.09 -9.31 1.53
C LEU A 97 2.95 -8.47 0.96
N VAL A 98 3.26 -7.36 0.26
CA VAL A 98 2.26 -6.52 -0.44
C VAL A 98 1.39 -7.36 -1.39
N VAL A 99 2.00 -8.20 -2.24
CA VAL A 99 1.26 -9.08 -3.16
C VAL A 99 0.34 -10.04 -2.39
N ASN A 100 0.81 -10.60 -1.27
CA ASN A 100 -0.01 -11.49 -0.44
C ASN A 100 -1.15 -10.75 0.29
N LEU A 101 -0.93 -9.51 0.72
CA LEU A 101 -1.98 -8.65 1.29
C LEU A 101 -3.02 -8.31 0.22
N ILE A 102 -2.61 -7.91 -0.97
CA ILE A 102 -3.52 -7.65 -2.11
C ILE A 102 -4.40 -8.88 -2.37
N ARG A 103 -3.78 -10.07 -2.48
CA ARG A 103 -4.52 -11.33 -2.68
C ARG A 103 -5.63 -11.51 -1.65
N LYS A 104 -5.29 -11.36 -0.37
CA LYS A 104 -6.25 -11.56 0.72
C LYS A 104 -7.34 -10.49 0.75
N LEU A 105 -6.99 -9.25 0.46
CA LEU A 105 -7.94 -8.14 0.38
C LEU A 105 -8.94 -8.32 -0.76
N VAL A 106 -8.49 -8.73 -1.96
CA VAL A 106 -9.40 -8.98 -3.08
C VAL A 106 -10.24 -10.23 -2.87
N GLU A 107 -9.71 -11.27 -2.21
CA GLU A 107 -10.49 -12.44 -1.77
C GLU A 107 -11.63 -12.05 -0.81
N ASP A 108 -11.43 -11.03 0.02
CA ASP A 108 -12.45 -10.43 0.91
C ASP A 108 -13.34 -9.39 0.20
N GLY A 109 -13.27 -9.29 -1.13
CA GLY A 109 -14.07 -8.38 -1.93
C GLY A 109 -13.69 -6.89 -1.78
N LYS A 110 -12.53 -6.57 -1.20
CA LYS A 110 -12.06 -5.18 -1.06
C LYS A 110 -11.57 -4.63 -2.38
N ARG A 111 -11.86 -3.34 -2.62
CA ARG A 111 -11.32 -2.58 -3.74
C ARG A 111 -9.93 -2.09 -3.36
N VAL A 112 -8.92 -2.53 -4.10
CA VAL A 112 -7.51 -2.22 -3.82
C VAL A 112 -6.94 -1.34 -4.94
N LEU A 113 -6.28 -0.26 -4.55
CA LEU A 113 -5.55 0.62 -5.46
C LEU A 113 -4.07 0.54 -5.14
N LEU A 114 -3.27 0.08 -6.11
CA LEU A 114 -1.82 -0.02 -5.98
C LEU A 114 -1.13 1.03 -6.86
N PHE A 115 -0.31 1.87 -6.24
CA PHE A 115 0.71 2.66 -6.92
C PHE A 115 2.03 1.90 -6.86
N ASN A 116 2.42 1.30 -7.99
CA ASN A 116 3.62 0.49 -8.10
C ASN A 116 4.73 1.32 -8.75
N ARG A 117 5.50 2.04 -7.94
CA ARG A 117 6.46 3.05 -8.43
C ARG A 117 7.86 2.49 -8.67
N GLU A 118 8.19 1.37 -8.03
CA GLU A 118 9.51 0.74 -8.09
C GLU A 118 9.58 -0.29 -9.22
N MET A 119 8.55 -1.12 -9.34
CA MET A 119 8.50 -2.24 -10.29
C MET A 119 7.48 -1.96 -11.39
N SER A 120 7.58 -2.66 -12.52
CA SER A 120 6.50 -2.63 -13.52
C SER A 120 5.29 -3.45 -13.05
N ASN A 121 4.11 -3.10 -13.56
CA ASN A 121 2.89 -3.88 -13.31
C ASN A 121 3.06 -5.33 -13.79
N THR A 122 3.81 -5.55 -14.87
CA THR A 122 4.13 -6.88 -15.39
C THR A 122 4.96 -7.69 -14.38
N GLU A 123 5.96 -7.10 -13.74
CA GLU A 123 6.76 -7.78 -12.71
C GLU A 123 5.93 -8.09 -11.46
N MET A 124 5.04 -7.19 -11.07
CA MET A 124 4.10 -7.42 -9.96
C MET A 124 3.17 -8.59 -10.28
N MET A 125 2.59 -8.60 -11.49
CA MET A 125 1.70 -9.69 -11.94
C MET A 125 2.43 -11.02 -12.11
N ARG A 126 3.72 -11.04 -12.45
CA ARG A 126 4.53 -12.28 -12.41
C ARG A 126 4.53 -12.91 -11.01
N LYS A 127 4.70 -12.10 -9.96
CA LYS A 127 4.63 -12.59 -8.57
C LYS A 127 3.24 -13.12 -8.24
N VAL A 128 2.18 -12.44 -8.68
CA VAL A 128 0.79 -12.88 -8.50
C VAL A 128 0.56 -14.23 -9.19
N ILE A 129 0.96 -14.36 -10.45
CA ILE A 129 0.78 -15.60 -11.25
C ILE A 129 1.52 -16.76 -10.60
N VAL A 130 2.78 -16.56 -10.18
CA VAL A 130 3.56 -17.58 -9.45
C VAL A 130 2.89 -17.96 -8.14
N MET A 131 2.38 -16.97 -7.39
CA MET A 131 1.69 -17.20 -6.14
C MET A 131 0.40 -18.00 -6.32
N GLU A 132 -0.36 -17.76 -7.38
CA GLU A 132 -1.62 -18.48 -7.66
C GLU A 132 -1.40 -19.82 -8.34
N SER A 133 -0.31 -19.98 -9.07
CA SER A 133 0.06 -21.25 -9.72
C SER A 133 0.66 -22.23 -8.71
N LYS A 134 0.28 -23.51 -8.87
CA LYS A 134 0.93 -24.61 -8.15
C LYS A 134 2.11 -25.20 -8.92
N ASP A 135 2.16 -24.95 -10.23
CA ASP A 135 2.99 -25.68 -11.18
C ASP A 135 4.31 -24.97 -11.52
N ILE A 136 4.47 -23.69 -11.15
CA ILE A 136 5.67 -22.88 -11.43
C ILE A 136 6.24 -22.22 -10.18
N THR A 137 7.52 -21.92 -10.22
CA THR A 137 8.24 -21.12 -9.22
C THR A 137 8.69 -19.80 -9.80
N TYR A 138 9.06 -18.86 -8.95
CA TYR A 138 9.62 -17.59 -9.40
C TYR A 138 10.97 -17.78 -10.11
N ASP A 139 11.73 -18.82 -9.74
CA ASP A 139 13.00 -19.17 -10.37
C ASP A 139 12.79 -19.71 -11.80
N ASP A 140 11.74 -20.50 -12.02
CA ASP A 140 11.36 -20.99 -13.37
C ASP A 140 11.02 -19.81 -14.29
N VAL A 141 10.26 -18.85 -13.80
CA VAL A 141 9.91 -17.63 -14.54
C VAL A 141 11.15 -16.78 -14.84
N ARG A 142 12.03 -16.61 -13.85
CA ARG A 142 13.27 -15.86 -13.99
C ARG A 142 14.23 -16.48 -15.01
N LYS A 143 14.33 -17.81 -15.01
CA LYS A 143 15.18 -18.58 -15.92
C LYS A 143 14.53 -18.82 -17.28
N ASN A 144 13.28 -18.43 -17.45
CA ASN A 144 12.48 -18.70 -18.65
C ASN A 144 12.38 -20.20 -18.98
N VAL A 145 12.23 -21.04 -17.95
CA VAL A 145 12.13 -22.50 -18.08
C VAL A 145 10.71 -22.91 -17.68
N ILE A 146 9.75 -22.71 -18.58
CA ILE A 146 8.36 -23.10 -18.36
C ILE A 146 8.06 -24.37 -19.16
N PRO A 147 7.67 -25.49 -18.52
CA PRO A 147 7.29 -26.69 -19.24
C PRO A 147 6.08 -26.44 -20.15
N LYS A 148 6.09 -26.96 -21.39
CA LYS A 148 4.99 -26.77 -22.37
C LYS A 148 3.61 -27.11 -21.83
N LYS A 149 3.51 -28.16 -21.01
CA LYS A 149 2.23 -28.54 -20.35
C LYS A 149 1.71 -27.46 -19.39
N VAL A 150 2.60 -26.65 -18.83
CA VAL A 150 2.26 -25.54 -17.92
C VAL A 150 1.91 -24.29 -18.72
N GLU A 151 2.52 -24.07 -19.89
CA GLU A 151 2.19 -22.95 -20.78
C GLU A 151 0.71 -22.93 -21.14
N GLU A 152 0.16 -24.10 -21.56
CA GLU A 152 -1.27 -24.21 -21.88
C GLU A 152 -2.18 -23.92 -20.69
N LYS A 153 -1.80 -24.38 -19.49
CA LYS A 153 -2.54 -24.07 -18.26
C LYS A 153 -2.47 -22.57 -17.90
N LEU A 154 -1.31 -21.92 -18.10
CA LEU A 154 -1.17 -20.50 -17.86
C LEU A 154 -2.02 -19.68 -18.82
N LEU A 155 -2.00 -20.02 -20.11
CA LEU A 155 -2.76 -19.31 -21.14
C LEU A 155 -4.26 -19.47 -20.99
N ASN A 156 -4.75 -20.69 -20.71
CA ASN A 156 -6.17 -21.03 -20.76
C ASN A 156 -6.87 -21.07 -19.40
N GLY A 157 -6.12 -21.23 -18.30
CA GLY A 157 -6.71 -21.43 -16.96
C GLY A 157 -6.34 -20.34 -15.97
N VAL A 158 -5.05 -20.09 -15.79
CA VAL A 158 -4.58 -19.13 -14.77
C VAL A 158 -4.98 -17.71 -15.15
N SER A 159 -4.90 -17.37 -16.45
CA SER A 159 -5.19 -16.01 -16.92
C SER A 159 -6.64 -15.59 -16.64
N SER A 160 -7.64 -16.43 -16.93
CA SER A 160 -9.05 -16.11 -16.62
C SER A 160 -9.32 -16.11 -15.12
N THR A 161 -8.86 -17.14 -14.40
CA THR A 161 -9.07 -17.25 -12.94
C THR A 161 -8.40 -16.11 -12.17
N VAL A 162 -7.20 -15.71 -12.57
CA VAL A 162 -6.50 -14.57 -11.95
C VAL A 162 -7.20 -13.27 -12.29
N SER A 163 -7.61 -13.07 -13.55
CA SER A 163 -8.35 -11.87 -13.97
C SER A 163 -9.62 -11.67 -13.16
N ASP A 164 -10.44 -12.72 -13.03
CA ASP A 164 -11.69 -12.65 -12.25
C ASP A 164 -11.43 -12.38 -10.76
N LYS A 165 -10.46 -13.08 -10.19
CA LYS A 165 -10.11 -12.95 -8.78
C LYS A 165 -9.60 -11.54 -8.43
N TYR A 166 -8.82 -10.92 -9.32
CA TYR A 166 -8.22 -9.61 -9.11
C TYR A 166 -8.99 -8.47 -9.78
N ALA A 167 -10.26 -8.68 -10.17
CA ALA A 167 -11.09 -7.65 -10.79
C ALA A 167 -11.27 -6.37 -9.96
N ASN A 168 -11.13 -6.47 -8.63
CA ASN A 168 -11.18 -5.34 -7.70
C ASN A 168 -9.81 -4.65 -7.45
N LEU A 169 -8.76 -5.06 -8.18
CA LEU A 169 -7.43 -4.44 -8.12
C LEU A 169 -7.23 -3.50 -9.29
N VAL A 170 -6.83 -2.26 -9.00
CA VAL A 170 -6.32 -1.31 -10.00
C VAL A 170 -4.86 -0.99 -9.67
N MET A 171 -4.00 -0.96 -10.69
CA MET A 171 -2.57 -0.73 -10.54
C MET A 171 -2.08 0.36 -11.48
N TYR A 172 -1.25 1.27 -10.96
CA TYR A 172 -0.56 2.31 -11.71
C TYR A 172 0.95 2.20 -11.52
N GLU A 173 1.73 2.28 -12.60
CA GLU A 173 3.22 2.25 -12.56
C GLU A 173 3.86 3.57 -13.03
N ASP A 174 3.09 4.40 -13.71
CA ASP A 174 3.54 5.64 -14.34
C ASP A 174 3.19 6.90 -13.57
N ILE A 175 2.27 6.83 -12.60
CA ILE A 175 1.92 7.96 -11.75
C ILE A 175 3.06 8.26 -10.78
N ARG A 176 3.64 9.46 -10.87
CA ARG A 176 4.75 9.92 -10.03
C ARG A 176 4.36 11.04 -9.07
N SER A 177 3.40 11.88 -9.43
CA SER A 177 3.01 13.01 -8.60
C SER A 177 2.02 12.62 -7.49
N LEU A 178 2.12 13.33 -6.36
CA LEU A 178 1.18 13.18 -5.26
C LEU A 178 -0.22 13.59 -5.68
N GLU A 179 -0.34 14.70 -6.41
CA GLU A 179 -1.60 15.28 -6.86
C GLU A 179 -2.36 14.32 -7.79
N GLU A 180 -1.68 13.68 -8.75
CA GLU A 180 -2.29 12.65 -9.61
C GLU A 180 -2.74 11.44 -8.80
N SER A 181 -1.93 11.01 -7.83
CA SER A 181 -2.30 9.90 -6.93
C SER A 181 -3.58 10.19 -6.16
N LEU A 182 -3.71 11.39 -5.57
CA LEU A 182 -4.91 11.80 -4.85
C LEU A 182 -6.14 11.89 -5.77
N GLY A 183 -5.94 12.31 -7.03
CA GLY A 183 -6.98 12.34 -8.07
C GLY A 183 -7.52 10.93 -8.36
N GLU A 184 -6.64 9.95 -8.59
CA GLU A 184 -7.04 8.57 -8.87
C GLU A 184 -7.68 7.89 -7.64
N ILE A 185 -7.21 8.18 -6.43
CA ILE A 185 -7.85 7.70 -5.18
C ILE A 185 -9.30 8.19 -5.09
N THR A 186 -9.53 9.49 -5.32
CA THR A 186 -10.87 10.09 -5.26
C THR A 186 -11.80 9.52 -6.34
N LYS A 187 -11.27 9.23 -7.53
CA LYS A 187 -12.03 8.68 -8.66
C LYS A 187 -12.36 7.20 -8.44
N PHE A 188 -11.40 6.39 -8.01
CA PHE A 188 -11.58 4.94 -7.83
C PHE A 188 -12.30 4.60 -6.53
N LYS A 189 -12.14 5.38 -5.45
CA LYS A 189 -12.71 5.17 -4.10
C LYS A 189 -12.36 3.78 -3.56
N PRO A 190 -11.07 3.47 -3.33
CA PRO A 190 -10.65 2.17 -2.83
C PRO A 190 -11.08 1.94 -1.37
N ASP A 191 -11.09 0.69 -0.94
CA ASP A 191 -11.09 0.32 0.48
C ASP A 191 -9.69 0.41 1.07
N VAL A 192 -8.68 0.00 0.27
CA VAL A 192 -7.27 0.01 0.67
C VAL A 192 -6.42 0.58 -0.46
N ILE A 193 -5.56 1.52 -0.10
CA ILE A 193 -4.51 2.06 -0.95
C ILE A 193 -3.19 1.39 -0.57
N ILE A 194 -2.39 1.03 -1.55
CA ILE A 194 -1.01 0.58 -1.34
C ILE A 194 -0.09 1.42 -2.23
N ASP A 195 0.95 1.99 -1.66
CA ASP A 195 1.94 2.80 -2.41
C ASP A 195 3.34 2.22 -2.19
N ASP A 196 3.94 1.63 -3.21
CA ASP A 196 5.24 0.96 -3.17
C ASP A 196 6.24 1.64 -4.11
N TYR A 197 7.08 2.58 -3.61
CA TYR A 197 7.28 3.08 -2.26
C TYR A 197 7.27 4.61 -2.24
N ILE A 198 6.94 5.17 -1.08
CA ILE A 198 6.65 6.61 -0.91
C ILE A 198 7.83 7.54 -1.23
N GLN A 199 9.07 7.06 -1.17
CA GLN A 199 10.23 7.88 -1.51
C GLN A 199 10.32 8.20 -3.01
N LEU A 200 9.53 7.57 -3.87
CA LEU A 200 9.46 7.88 -5.30
C LEU A 200 8.36 8.87 -5.66
N ILE A 201 7.55 9.29 -4.69
CA ILE A 201 6.51 10.29 -4.91
C ILE A 201 7.15 11.66 -5.09
N SER A 202 6.79 12.34 -6.18
CA SER A 202 7.14 13.74 -6.42
C SER A 202 6.06 14.65 -5.86
N VAL A 203 6.51 15.75 -5.24
CA VAL A 203 5.64 16.83 -4.75
C VAL A 203 6.00 18.08 -5.54
N GLY A 204 5.00 18.78 -6.07
CA GLY A 204 5.12 19.83 -7.09
C GLY A 204 6.04 21.02 -6.81
N SER A 205 6.75 21.04 -5.67
CA SER A 205 7.76 22.03 -5.34
C SER A 205 9.14 21.36 -5.19
N ALA A 206 9.93 21.39 -6.26
CA ALA A 206 11.30 20.83 -6.28
C ALA A 206 12.28 21.53 -5.29
N SER A 207 11.90 22.67 -4.74
CA SER A 207 12.73 23.43 -3.77
C SER A 207 12.55 23.01 -2.32
N LEU A 208 11.58 22.14 -2.00
CA LEU A 208 11.35 21.66 -0.64
C LEU A 208 12.39 20.62 -0.24
N GLU A 209 12.93 20.74 0.97
CA GLU A 209 13.76 19.70 1.57
C GLU A 209 12.98 18.37 1.63
N ARG A 210 13.69 17.25 1.48
CA ARG A 210 13.09 15.92 1.42
C ARG A 210 12.18 15.59 2.60
N ARG A 211 12.54 16.03 3.79
CA ARG A 211 11.75 15.87 5.01
C ARG A 211 10.36 16.49 4.88
N PHE A 212 10.28 17.74 4.40
CA PHE A 212 8.98 18.43 4.22
C PHE A 212 8.14 17.81 3.10
N GLN A 213 8.79 17.29 2.04
CA GLN A 213 8.07 16.55 0.99
C GLN A 213 7.41 15.29 1.59
N LEU A 214 8.14 14.53 2.40
CA LEU A 214 7.60 13.32 3.04
C LEU A 214 6.48 13.66 4.04
N GLU A 215 6.65 14.73 4.82
CA GLU A 215 5.62 15.21 5.73
C GLU A 215 4.33 15.57 4.98
N LYS A 216 4.44 16.28 3.85
CA LYS A 216 3.30 16.59 3.00
C LYS A 216 2.64 15.31 2.46
N ILE A 217 3.42 14.36 1.93
CA ILE A 217 2.91 13.08 1.44
C ILE A 217 2.12 12.36 2.53
N MET A 218 2.69 12.21 3.73
CA MET A 218 2.05 11.51 4.84
C MET A 218 0.74 12.18 5.27
N ASN A 219 0.74 13.52 5.37
CA ASN A 219 -0.44 14.29 5.76
C ASN A 219 -1.55 14.23 4.71
N ASP A 220 -1.21 14.32 3.42
CA ASP A 220 -2.17 14.27 2.32
C ASP A 220 -2.78 12.85 2.20
N TYR A 221 -1.99 11.78 2.37
CA TYR A 221 -2.52 10.41 2.45
C TYR A 221 -3.44 10.23 3.65
N LYS A 222 -3.09 10.75 4.81
CA LYS A 222 -3.95 10.72 6.00
C LYS A 222 -5.26 11.47 5.81
N TRP A 223 -5.20 12.63 5.16
CA TRP A 223 -6.38 13.42 4.84
C TRP A 223 -7.30 12.69 3.86
N ILE A 224 -6.75 12.14 2.75
CA ILE A 224 -7.55 11.43 1.75
C ILE A 224 -8.14 10.15 2.30
N CYS A 225 -7.43 9.40 3.16
CA CYS A 225 -7.95 8.22 3.82
C CYS A 225 -9.17 8.54 4.69
N LYS A 226 -9.14 9.66 5.43
CA LYS A 226 -10.28 10.13 6.21
C LYS A 226 -11.46 10.57 5.32
N LYS A 227 -11.16 11.30 4.25
CA LYS A 227 -12.16 11.80 3.31
C LYS A 227 -12.90 10.69 2.59
N GLU A 228 -12.16 9.71 2.06
CA GLU A 228 -12.71 8.59 1.28
C GLU A 228 -13.06 7.37 2.14
N ASN A 229 -12.84 7.42 3.47
CA ASN A 229 -13.09 6.34 4.43
C ASN A 229 -12.37 5.02 4.03
N CYS A 230 -11.10 5.12 3.60
CA CYS A 230 -10.24 4.00 3.24
C CYS A 230 -9.03 3.89 4.17
N SER A 231 -8.23 2.85 4.04
CA SER A 231 -6.93 2.69 4.71
C SER A 231 -5.80 2.77 3.70
N ALA A 232 -4.61 3.19 4.11
CA ALA A 232 -3.43 3.15 3.25
C ALA A 232 -2.28 2.35 3.88
N ILE A 233 -1.60 1.54 3.06
CA ILE A 233 -0.30 0.93 3.35
C ILE A 233 0.74 1.68 2.53
N LEU A 234 1.62 2.40 3.21
CA LEU A 234 2.70 3.16 2.60
C LEU A 234 4.01 2.40 2.79
N VAL A 235 4.56 1.85 1.72
CA VAL A 235 5.84 1.13 1.79
C VAL A 235 6.98 2.13 1.87
N SER A 236 7.94 1.87 2.74
CA SER A 236 9.11 2.72 2.97
C SER A 236 10.38 1.88 3.06
N GLN A 237 11.46 2.38 2.49
CA GLN A 237 12.78 1.77 2.66
C GLN A 237 13.40 2.18 3.99
N LEU A 238 14.23 1.30 4.54
CA LEU A 238 15.00 1.56 5.75
C LEU A 238 16.41 2.04 5.44
N ASN A 239 16.98 2.81 6.37
CA ASN A 239 18.35 3.27 6.30
C ASN A 239 19.33 2.09 6.26
N ARG A 240 20.44 2.22 5.52
CA ARG A 240 21.48 1.18 5.41
C ARG A 240 22.27 0.94 6.69
N GLU A 241 22.25 1.89 7.62
CA GLU A 241 22.99 1.77 8.90
C GLU A 241 22.53 0.60 9.77
N ILE A 242 21.29 0.11 9.56
CA ILE A 242 20.78 -1.09 10.24
C ILE A 242 21.67 -2.32 10.00
N GLU A 243 22.28 -2.44 8.81
CA GLU A 243 23.13 -3.59 8.45
C GLU A 243 24.47 -3.61 9.18
N ARG A 244 24.87 -2.47 9.77
CA ARG A 244 26.12 -2.35 10.53
C ARG A 244 25.95 -2.65 12.02
N ARG A 245 24.70 -2.82 12.47
CA ARG A 245 24.42 -3.12 13.89
C ARG A 245 24.66 -4.59 14.18
N PHE A 246 25.05 -4.88 15.42
CA PHE A 246 25.14 -6.23 15.93
C PHE A 246 23.78 -6.96 15.87
N ASP A 247 22.69 -6.26 16.18
CA ASP A 247 21.32 -6.71 16.00
C ASP A 247 20.67 -5.92 14.86
N PRO A 248 20.53 -6.51 13.64
CA PRO A 248 19.95 -5.86 12.48
C PRO A 248 18.40 -5.86 12.50
N LYS A 249 17.78 -6.16 13.65
CA LYS A 249 16.33 -6.10 13.80
C LYS A 249 15.82 -4.66 13.67
N PRO A 250 14.83 -4.41 12.79
CA PRO A 250 14.34 -3.05 12.51
C PRO A 250 13.70 -2.38 13.72
N LYS A 251 13.89 -1.05 13.81
CA LYS A 251 13.30 -0.14 14.80
C LYS A 251 12.72 1.09 14.10
N LEU A 252 11.85 1.85 14.75
CA LEU A 252 11.24 3.06 14.19
C LEU A 252 12.29 4.07 13.68
N SER A 253 13.41 4.21 14.40
CA SER A 253 14.52 5.08 14.01
C SER A 253 15.24 4.67 12.73
N ASP A 254 14.97 3.49 12.18
CA ASP A 254 15.60 3.00 10.96
C ASP A 254 14.87 3.45 9.68
N PHE A 255 13.68 4.02 9.78
CA PHE A 255 13.07 4.66 8.63
C PHE A 255 13.93 5.83 8.14
N ALA A 256 14.09 5.95 6.82
CA ALA A 256 14.61 7.18 6.25
C ALA A 256 13.64 8.31 6.62
N GLU A 257 14.18 9.43 7.15
CA GLU A 257 13.38 10.53 7.73
C GLU A 257 12.45 10.06 8.87
N SER A 258 12.98 9.22 9.75
CA SER A 258 12.25 8.51 10.82
C SER A 258 11.33 9.39 11.66
N GLY A 259 11.74 10.63 11.98
CA GLY A 259 10.94 11.54 12.79
C GLY A 259 9.57 11.87 12.16
N VAL A 260 9.48 12.02 10.83
CA VAL A 260 8.23 12.28 10.12
C VAL A 260 7.33 11.06 10.15
N ILE A 261 7.88 9.88 9.82
CA ILE A 261 7.11 8.63 9.79
C ILE A 261 6.61 8.30 11.20
N GLU A 262 7.47 8.46 12.21
CA GLU A 262 7.10 8.20 13.60
C GLU A 262 5.98 9.11 14.08
N GLN A 263 5.96 10.38 13.69
CA GLN A 263 4.91 11.33 14.07
C GLN A 263 3.61 11.11 13.30
N CYS A 264 3.69 10.90 11.99
CA CYS A 264 2.51 10.89 11.12
C CYS A 264 1.81 9.53 11.03
N ALA A 265 2.53 8.41 11.06
CA ALA A 265 1.92 7.09 10.93
C ALA A 265 1.11 6.71 12.18
N GLU A 266 -0.07 6.15 12.02
CA GLU A 266 -0.85 5.54 13.10
C GLU A 266 -0.29 4.16 13.45
N SER A 267 0.16 3.40 12.45
CA SER A 267 0.79 2.09 12.63
C SER A 267 2.07 1.98 11.80
N ALA A 268 3.05 1.26 12.31
CA ALA A 268 4.31 0.98 11.61
C ALA A 268 4.66 -0.50 11.75
N LEU A 269 4.78 -1.17 10.62
CA LEU A 269 5.14 -2.56 10.49
C LEU A 269 6.51 -2.70 9.84
N PHE A 270 7.28 -3.70 10.24
CA PHE A 270 8.52 -4.06 9.56
C PHE A 270 8.46 -5.50 9.08
N VAL A 271 8.96 -5.73 7.86
CA VAL A 271 9.29 -7.07 7.39
C VAL A 271 10.76 -7.31 7.63
N TYR A 272 11.05 -8.34 8.40
CA TYR A 272 12.41 -8.73 8.78
C TYR A 272 12.66 -10.19 8.44
N TYR A 273 13.64 -10.43 7.57
CA TYR A 273 14.01 -11.78 7.13
C TYR A 273 15.39 -12.14 7.70
N PRO A 274 15.45 -12.72 8.90
CA PRO A 274 16.69 -12.96 9.62
C PRO A 274 17.62 -13.96 8.91
N TYR A 275 17.09 -14.87 8.09
CA TYR A 275 17.86 -15.82 7.28
C TYR A 275 18.91 -15.13 6.39
N GLN A 276 18.69 -13.88 5.95
CA GLN A 276 19.68 -13.13 5.17
C GLN A 276 20.93 -12.72 5.95
N TYR A 277 20.86 -12.71 7.28
CA TYR A 277 21.97 -12.34 8.15
C TYR A 277 22.68 -13.56 8.77
N ASP A 278 21.94 -14.65 8.97
CA ASP A 278 22.44 -15.86 9.61
C ASP A 278 21.62 -17.07 9.12
N ASP A 279 22.08 -17.70 8.05
CA ASP A 279 21.42 -18.83 7.38
C ASP A 279 21.65 -20.17 8.10
N GLU A 280 22.62 -20.25 9.03
CA GLU A 280 22.82 -21.41 9.89
C GLU A 280 21.80 -21.44 11.04
N LYS A 281 21.41 -20.25 11.54
CA LYS A 281 20.54 -20.13 12.71
C LYS A 281 19.06 -20.01 12.34
N PHE A 282 18.74 -19.38 11.22
CA PHE A 282 17.36 -19.09 10.85
C PHE A 282 16.91 -19.89 9.62
N SER A 283 15.65 -20.26 9.62
CA SER A 283 15.04 -21.01 8.51
C SER A 283 14.72 -20.11 7.31
N PRO A 284 14.98 -20.55 6.06
CA PRO A 284 14.55 -19.83 4.86
C PRO A 284 13.02 -19.76 4.70
N TYR A 285 12.27 -20.55 5.49
CA TYR A 285 10.81 -20.60 5.45
C TYR A 285 10.15 -19.78 6.55
N SER A 286 10.92 -18.96 7.27
CA SER A 286 10.44 -18.17 8.40
C SER A 286 10.80 -16.69 8.19
N ILE A 287 9.84 -15.82 8.42
CA ILE A 287 10.00 -14.37 8.31
C ILE A 287 9.22 -13.68 9.43
N SER A 288 9.77 -12.60 9.96
CA SER A 288 9.12 -11.82 11.01
C SER A 288 8.41 -10.60 10.44
N VAL A 289 7.21 -10.34 10.96
CA VAL A 289 6.51 -9.06 10.83
C VAL A 289 6.42 -8.42 12.20
N ILE A 290 7.01 -7.24 12.35
CA ILE A 290 7.14 -6.53 13.62
C ILE A 290 6.22 -5.31 13.58
N ALA A 291 5.24 -5.23 14.49
CA ALA A 291 4.48 -4.01 14.73
C ALA A 291 5.23 -3.16 15.76
N ALA A 292 5.98 -2.19 15.27
CA ALA A 292 6.76 -1.29 16.11
C ALA A 292 5.95 -0.10 16.63
N LYS A 293 4.84 0.22 15.96
CA LYS A 293 3.86 1.22 16.37
C LYS A 293 2.47 0.72 16.03
N SER A 294 1.53 0.85 16.94
CA SER A 294 0.11 0.58 16.71
C SER A 294 -0.72 1.53 17.55
N ARG A 295 -1.71 2.19 16.95
CA ARG A 295 -2.59 3.13 17.66
C ARG A 295 -3.63 2.42 18.50
N TYR A 296 -4.16 1.30 18.02
CA TYR A 296 -5.27 0.59 18.66
C TYR A 296 -4.93 -0.84 19.05
N GLY A 297 -3.85 -1.39 18.51
CA GLY A 297 -3.39 -2.74 18.83
C GLY A 297 -2.16 -2.73 19.74
N LEU A 298 -1.61 -3.90 19.94
CA LEU A 298 -0.37 -4.08 20.66
C LEU A 298 0.84 -3.96 19.71
N THR A 299 1.96 -3.50 20.23
CA THR A 299 3.25 -3.67 19.56
C THR A 299 3.78 -5.07 19.84
N GLY A 300 4.49 -5.65 18.87
CA GLY A 300 4.99 -7.00 19.02
C GLY A 300 5.57 -7.54 17.72
N GLU A 301 5.89 -8.81 17.73
CA GLU A 301 6.45 -9.54 16.60
C GLU A 301 5.64 -10.80 16.32
N SER A 302 5.39 -11.04 15.06
CA SER A 302 4.73 -12.25 14.57
C SER A 302 5.64 -12.96 13.58
N THR A 303 5.85 -14.25 13.78
CA THR A 303 6.56 -15.09 12.83
C THR A 303 5.56 -15.69 11.84
N LEU A 304 5.78 -15.42 10.57
CA LEU A 304 5.01 -15.96 9.45
C LEU A 304 5.84 -16.99 8.68
N GLY A 305 5.15 -17.93 8.04
CA GLY A 305 5.78 -18.79 7.06
C GLY A 305 6.05 -18.02 5.76
N PHE A 306 7.18 -18.30 5.11
CA PHE A 306 7.60 -17.65 3.88
C PHE A 306 8.15 -18.66 2.88
N ASN A 307 7.73 -18.57 1.63
CA ASN A 307 8.34 -19.29 0.53
C ASN A 307 8.60 -18.31 -0.63
N GLY A 308 9.85 -17.87 -0.74
CA GLY A 308 10.28 -16.90 -1.74
C GLY A 308 10.07 -17.40 -3.16
N ASN A 309 10.33 -18.69 -3.44
CA ASN A 309 10.16 -19.28 -4.76
C ASN A 309 8.70 -19.38 -5.21
N LYS A 310 7.75 -19.43 -4.27
CA LYS A 310 6.30 -19.40 -4.54
C LYS A 310 5.71 -18.01 -4.35
N CYS A 311 6.51 -17.00 -4.03
CA CYS A 311 6.07 -15.64 -3.70
C CYS A 311 4.95 -15.64 -2.62
N ARG A 312 5.01 -16.56 -1.64
CA ARG A 312 3.92 -16.79 -0.68
C ARG A 312 4.32 -16.60 0.76
N PHE A 313 3.38 -15.97 1.50
CA PHE A 313 3.36 -15.95 2.95
C PHE A 313 2.27 -16.89 3.47
N TYR A 314 2.53 -17.47 4.64
CA TYR A 314 1.63 -18.40 5.33
C TYR A 314 1.52 -18.02 6.81
N ASN A 315 0.47 -18.48 7.48
CA ASN A 315 0.31 -18.21 8.91
C ASN A 315 1.39 -18.90 9.79
N THR A 316 2.04 -19.96 9.28
CA THR A 316 3.06 -20.69 10.02
C THR A 316 4.20 -21.16 9.11
N GLU A 317 5.40 -21.26 9.66
CA GLU A 317 6.56 -21.83 8.99
C GLU A 317 6.32 -23.27 8.52
N SER A 318 5.70 -24.10 9.36
CA SER A 318 5.40 -25.50 9.03
C SER A 318 4.58 -25.62 7.74
N LYS A 319 3.64 -24.67 7.51
CA LYS A 319 2.86 -24.64 6.27
C LYS A 319 3.71 -24.25 5.07
N ALA A 320 4.62 -23.28 5.22
CA ALA A 320 5.55 -22.90 4.17
C ALA A 320 6.46 -24.07 3.77
N LEU A 321 6.98 -24.81 4.73
CA LEU A 321 7.82 -25.98 4.54
C LEU A 321 7.07 -27.13 3.85
N LEU A 322 5.81 -27.38 4.22
CA LEU A 322 4.98 -28.41 3.56
C LEU A 322 4.72 -28.07 2.08
N GLU A 323 4.44 -26.80 1.78
CA GLU A 323 4.20 -26.35 0.42
C GLU A 323 5.49 -26.27 -0.43
N SER A 324 6.67 -26.18 0.18
CA SER A 324 7.95 -26.22 -0.55
C SER A 324 8.33 -27.62 -1.05
N LYS A 325 7.75 -28.67 -0.47
CA LYS A 325 8.00 -30.06 -0.83
C LYS A 325 7.06 -30.60 -1.93
N LYS A 326 6.08 -29.78 -2.33
CA LYS A 326 5.16 -30.07 -3.42
C LYS A 326 5.63 -29.43 -4.71
#